data_c98fc9a92ad5acdf98735dc1caf5d074
#
_entry.id   c98fc9a92ad5acdf98735dc1caf5d074
#
_cell.length_a   1.000
_cell.length_b   1.000
_cell.length_c   1.000
_cell.angle_alpha   90.00
_cell.angle_beta   90.00
_cell.angle_gamma   90.00
#
_symmetry.space_group_name_H-M   'P 1'
#
loop_
_entity.id
_entity.type
_entity.pdbx_description
1 polymer ?
#
loop_
_entity_poly.entity_id
_entity_poly.type
_entity_poly.pdbx_seq_one_letter_code
_entity_poly.pdbx_strand_id
1 'polypeptide(L)'
;MRKKQKKINREQLDDTLSRFSTIASVNRPMKGWIRAIRDVLGMNMRQFADWLGVSKSRIPRIEQDEITGSLTLKTMNRVADKLDCVFVYGFVPRTSLDDTVRKQASIVAQKRMSRLMHTMNLEAQGLSSKNAKKAFNNMVEEIIDSPSILWEKDK
;
A
#
# COMPACT_ATOMS: atom_id res chain seq x y z
N MET A 1 12.11 16.46 -10.48
CA MET A 1 12.41 15.13 -11.06
C MET A 1 11.80 15.06 -12.46
N ARG A 2 12.58 14.66 -13.48
CA ARG A 2 12.11 14.59 -14.88
C ARG A 2 11.01 13.52 -15.00
N LYS A 3 9.99 13.75 -15.85
CA LYS A 3 8.80 12.87 -16.04
C LYS A 3 9.19 11.40 -16.30
N LYS A 4 10.13 11.18 -17.21
CA LYS A 4 10.67 9.85 -17.54
C LYS A 4 11.26 9.13 -16.32
N GLN A 5 11.93 9.87 -15.44
CA GLN A 5 12.54 9.30 -14.24
C GLN A 5 11.48 8.78 -13.24
N LYS A 6 10.36 9.49 -13.07
CA LYS A 6 9.26 9.04 -12.19
C LYS A 6 8.63 7.73 -12.66
N LYS A 7 8.46 7.57 -13.98
CA LYS A 7 7.93 6.34 -14.56
C LYS A 7 8.88 5.17 -14.31
N ILE A 8 10.17 5.34 -14.61
CA ILE A 8 11.19 4.32 -14.37
C ILE A 8 11.26 3.93 -12.89
N ASN A 9 11.22 4.90 -11.99
CA ASN A 9 11.24 4.63 -10.55
C ASN A 9 10.01 3.85 -10.09
N ARG A 10 8.82 4.11 -10.67
CA ARG A 10 7.61 3.33 -10.38
C ARG A 10 7.75 1.88 -10.84
N GLU A 11 8.20 1.67 -12.08
CA GLU A 11 8.41 0.34 -12.64
C GLU A 11 9.41 -0.47 -11.79
N GLN A 12 10.55 0.13 -11.41
CA GLN A 12 11.53 -0.51 -10.53
C GLN A 12 10.97 -0.84 -9.14
N LEU A 13 10.15 0.05 -8.59
CA LEU A 13 9.52 -0.18 -7.30
C LEU A 13 8.44 -1.26 -7.40
N ASP A 14 7.64 -1.28 -8.46
CA ASP A 14 6.66 -2.33 -8.73
C ASP A 14 7.34 -3.71 -8.82
N ASP A 15 8.46 -3.82 -9.53
CA ASP A 15 9.24 -5.05 -9.60
C ASP A 15 9.73 -5.51 -8.21
N THR A 16 10.19 -4.56 -7.41
CA THR A 16 10.64 -4.86 -6.04
C THR A 16 9.48 -5.32 -5.17
N LEU A 17 8.35 -4.62 -5.20
CA LEU A 17 7.17 -4.92 -4.39
C LEU A 17 6.48 -6.22 -4.83
N SER A 18 6.58 -6.60 -6.11
CA SER A 18 6.02 -7.85 -6.61
C SER A 18 6.58 -9.09 -5.91
N ARG A 19 7.82 -9.01 -5.41
CA ARG A 19 8.47 -10.09 -4.65
C ARG A 19 7.77 -10.37 -3.31
N PHE A 20 7.02 -9.41 -2.78
CA PHE A 20 6.24 -9.59 -1.55
C PHE A 20 4.86 -10.21 -1.80
N SER A 21 4.47 -10.45 -3.05
CA SER A 21 3.15 -10.99 -3.39
C SER A 21 2.87 -12.35 -2.76
N THR A 22 3.88 -13.21 -2.67
CA THR A 22 3.78 -14.52 -2.02
C THR A 22 3.52 -14.39 -0.53
N ILE A 23 4.11 -13.40 0.14
CA ILE A 23 3.91 -13.13 1.57
C ILE A 23 2.48 -12.67 1.84
N ALA A 24 1.89 -11.88 0.93
CA ALA A 24 0.52 -11.41 1.06
C ALA A 24 -0.53 -12.54 1.06
N SER A 25 -0.21 -13.70 0.47
CA SER A 25 -1.08 -14.87 0.45
C SER A 25 -0.98 -15.76 1.70
N VAL A 26 0.00 -15.49 2.57
CA VAL A 26 0.21 -16.28 3.79
C VAL A 26 -0.81 -15.87 4.85
N ASN A 27 -1.59 -16.83 5.30
CA ASN A 27 -2.56 -16.61 6.38
C ASN A 27 -1.86 -16.52 7.73
N ARG A 28 -2.11 -15.43 8.45
CA ARG A 28 -1.64 -15.29 9.82
C ARG A 28 -2.35 -16.31 10.73
N PRO A 29 -1.63 -16.99 11.65
CA PRO A 29 -2.26 -17.83 12.67
C PRO A 29 -3.28 -17.02 13.51
N MET A 30 -4.38 -17.64 13.91
CA MET A 30 -5.41 -16.99 14.73
C MET A 30 -4.86 -16.33 16.00
N LYS A 31 -3.86 -16.97 16.62
CA LYS A 31 -3.21 -16.49 17.84
C LYS A 31 -2.01 -15.57 17.62
N GLY A 32 -1.79 -15.13 16.37
CA GLY A 32 -0.61 -14.35 15.98
C GLY A 32 0.65 -15.22 15.76
N TRP A 33 1.64 -14.63 15.11
CA TRP A 33 2.92 -15.28 14.80
C TRP A 33 3.76 -15.49 16.06
N ILE A 34 3.85 -14.49 16.93
CA ILE A 34 4.68 -14.51 18.13
C ILE A 34 4.29 -15.70 19.01
N ARG A 35 3.02 -15.83 19.30
CA ARG A 35 2.53 -16.94 20.13
C ARG A 35 2.67 -18.27 19.43
N ALA A 36 2.36 -18.35 18.14
CA ALA A 36 2.47 -19.59 17.39
C ALA A 36 3.91 -20.12 17.38
N ILE A 37 4.90 -19.25 17.11
CA ILE A 37 6.31 -19.62 17.08
C ILE A 37 6.78 -20.01 18.50
N ARG A 38 6.46 -19.20 19.51
CA ARG A 38 6.81 -19.50 20.90
C ARG A 38 6.29 -20.87 21.36
N ASP A 39 5.02 -21.17 21.05
CA ASP A 39 4.38 -22.43 21.43
C ASP A 39 5.05 -23.63 20.73
N VAL A 40 5.37 -23.52 19.44
CA VAL A 40 6.05 -24.58 18.67
C VAL A 40 7.50 -24.79 19.13
N LEU A 41 8.19 -23.73 19.58
CA LEU A 41 9.51 -23.84 20.20
C LEU A 41 9.45 -24.38 21.61
N GLY A 42 8.27 -24.65 22.16
CA GLY A 42 8.10 -25.19 23.52
C GLY A 42 8.41 -24.16 24.63
N MET A 43 8.47 -22.87 24.30
CA MET A 43 8.75 -21.84 25.28
C MET A 43 7.49 -21.47 26.07
N ASN A 44 7.56 -21.49 27.39
CA ASN A 44 6.53 -20.89 28.22
C ASN A 44 6.70 -19.34 28.31
N MET A 45 5.67 -18.66 28.79
CA MET A 45 5.67 -17.18 28.87
C MET A 45 6.81 -16.62 29.75
N ARG A 46 7.22 -17.34 30.79
CA ARG A 46 8.31 -16.92 31.68
C ARG A 46 9.64 -16.95 30.95
N GLN A 47 9.93 -18.09 30.31
CA GLN A 47 11.16 -18.25 29.53
C GLN A 47 11.27 -17.19 28.42
N PHE A 48 10.18 -16.94 27.70
CA PHE A 48 10.18 -15.95 26.65
C PHE A 48 10.33 -14.53 27.18
N ALA A 49 9.74 -14.22 28.34
CA ALA A 49 9.92 -12.93 29.02
C ALA A 49 11.37 -12.71 29.43
N ASP A 50 12.01 -13.74 29.99
CA ASP A 50 13.41 -13.69 30.37
C ASP A 50 14.34 -13.45 29.16
N TRP A 51 14.06 -14.07 28.01
CA TRP A 51 14.78 -13.84 26.75
C TRP A 51 14.58 -12.44 26.18
N LEU A 52 13.37 -11.90 26.30
CA LEU A 52 13.06 -10.53 25.89
C LEU A 52 13.55 -9.47 26.87
N GLY A 53 13.92 -9.88 28.11
CA GLY A 53 14.26 -8.94 29.18
C GLY A 53 13.07 -8.09 29.63
N VAL A 54 11.89 -8.70 29.72
CA VAL A 54 10.63 -8.05 30.15
C VAL A 54 9.95 -8.88 31.24
N SER A 55 8.95 -8.29 31.92
CA SER A 55 8.16 -9.04 32.89
C SER A 55 7.25 -10.08 32.19
N LYS A 56 6.96 -11.19 32.87
CA LYS A 56 6.06 -12.25 32.35
C LYS A 56 4.69 -11.68 31.96
N SER A 57 4.16 -10.74 32.72
CA SER A 57 2.87 -10.10 32.47
C SER A 57 2.84 -9.28 31.15
N ARG A 58 4.01 -8.94 30.60
CA ARG A 58 4.11 -8.21 29.34
C ARG A 58 3.90 -9.10 28.12
N ILE A 59 4.16 -10.40 28.22
CA ILE A 59 4.07 -11.32 27.07
C ILE A 59 2.66 -11.42 26.51
N PRO A 60 1.59 -11.65 27.31
CA PRO A 60 0.22 -11.69 26.78
C PRO A 60 -0.17 -10.38 26.07
N ARG A 61 0.33 -9.24 26.57
CA ARG A 61 0.07 -7.93 25.94
C ARG A 61 0.78 -7.81 24.60
N ILE A 62 2.05 -8.21 24.51
CA ILE A 62 2.79 -8.21 23.24
C ILE A 62 2.10 -9.10 22.20
N GLU A 63 1.68 -10.31 22.59
CA GLU A 63 0.95 -11.24 21.72
C GLU A 63 -0.40 -10.66 21.27
N GLN A 64 -1.12 -9.97 22.15
CA GLN A 64 -2.37 -9.31 21.83
C GLN A 64 -2.17 -8.07 20.95
N ASP A 65 -1.17 -7.24 21.23
CA ASP A 65 -0.85 -6.04 20.46
C ASP A 65 -0.41 -6.41 19.01
N GLU A 66 0.20 -7.57 18.80
CA GLU A 66 0.46 -8.11 17.45
C GLU A 66 -0.87 -8.35 16.70
N ILE A 67 -1.84 -8.99 17.36
CA ILE A 67 -3.12 -9.33 16.75
C ILE A 67 -3.91 -8.06 16.38
N THR A 68 -3.91 -7.08 17.25
CA THR A 68 -4.60 -5.80 17.04
C THR A 68 -3.87 -4.83 16.13
N GLY A 69 -2.60 -5.10 15.80
CA GLY A 69 -1.77 -4.21 14.99
C GLY A 69 -1.20 -3.02 15.76
N SER A 70 -1.24 -3.04 17.09
CA SER A 70 -0.73 -1.95 17.95
C SER A 70 0.77 -2.10 18.25
N LEU A 71 1.39 -3.22 17.89
CA LEU A 71 2.79 -3.49 18.14
C LEU A 71 3.68 -2.68 17.17
N THR A 72 4.69 -2.02 17.70
CA THR A 72 5.64 -1.25 16.87
C THR A 72 6.57 -2.17 16.07
N LEU A 73 7.02 -1.72 14.88
CA LEU A 73 8.02 -2.44 14.09
C LEU A 73 9.31 -2.71 14.89
N LYS A 74 9.70 -1.78 15.75
CA LYS A 74 10.86 -1.95 16.65
C LYS A 74 10.68 -3.14 17.59
N THR A 75 9.49 -3.28 18.16
CA THR A 75 9.17 -4.42 19.04
C THR A 75 9.08 -5.71 18.24
N MET A 76 8.51 -5.71 17.04
CA MET A 76 8.47 -6.86 16.15
C MET A 76 9.88 -7.37 15.81
N ASN A 77 10.79 -6.48 15.42
CA ASN A 77 12.19 -6.84 15.16
C ASN A 77 12.85 -7.49 16.39
N ARG A 78 12.70 -6.86 17.57
CA ARG A 78 13.28 -7.38 18.81
C ARG A 78 12.73 -8.75 19.18
N VAL A 79 11.44 -8.98 18.99
CA VAL A 79 10.79 -10.27 19.24
C VAL A 79 11.29 -11.31 18.25
N ALA A 80 11.36 -10.98 16.97
CA ALA A 80 11.86 -11.89 15.94
C ALA A 80 13.29 -12.33 16.22
N ASP A 81 14.19 -11.40 16.56
CA ASP A 81 15.58 -11.71 16.92
C ASP A 81 15.67 -12.71 18.08
N LYS A 82 14.79 -12.56 19.09
CA LYS A 82 14.77 -13.48 20.25
C LYS A 82 14.16 -14.84 19.95
N LEU A 83 13.38 -14.95 18.86
CA LEU A 83 12.83 -16.21 18.37
C LEU A 83 13.69 -16.83 17.26
N ASP A 84 14.91 -16.32 17.05
CA ASP A 84 15.82 -16.70 15.95
C ASP A 84 15.14 -16.60 14.56
N CYS A 85 14.36 -15.53 14.39
CA CYS A 85 13.63 -15.22 13.16
C CYS A 85 14.03 -13.85 12.62
N VAL A 86 13.80 -13.64 11.34
CA VAL A 86 13.90 -12.33 10.71
C VAL A 86 12.49 -11.77 10.52
N PHE A 87 12.23 -10.57 11.08
CA PHE A 87 10.98 -9.86 10.82
C PHE A 87 11.03 -9.22 9.44
N VAL A 88 10.06 -9.53 8.60
CA VAL A 88 9.89 -8.91 7.28
C VAL A 88 8.55 -8.19 7.20
N TYR A 89 8.54 -7.03 6.55
CA TYR A 89 7.32 -6.29 6.27
C TYR A 89 7.42 -5.66 4.88
N GLY A 90 6.27 -5.35 4.28
CA GLY A 90 6.24 -4.70 2.96
C GLY A 90 4.83 -4.31 2.58
N PHE A 91 4.74 -3.57 1.49
CA PHE A 91 3.47 -3.24 0.84
C PHE A 91 3.35 -4.06 -0.44
N VAL A 92 2.16 -4.58 -0.68
CA VAL A 92 1.84 -5.27 -1.93
C VAL A 92 0.77 -4.47 -2.64
N PRO A 93 1.08 -3.85 -3.79
CA PRO A 93 0.07 -3.17 -4.58
C PRO A 93 -1.02 -4.16 -5.02
N ARG A 94 -2.27 -3.73 -5.02
CA ARG A 94 -3.40 -4.59 -5.47
C ARG A 94 -3.31 -4.93 -6.95
N THR A 95 -2.78 -4.02 -7.75
CA THR A 95 -2.43 -4.21 -9.16
C THR A 95 -0.97 -3.78 -9.36
N SER A 96 -0.73 -2.54 -9.80
CA SER A 96 0.60 -1.93 -9.84
C SER A 96 0.53 -0.47 -9.38
N LEU A 97 1.66 0.11 -9.06
CA LEU A 97 1.73 1.55 -8.75
C LEU A 97 1.41 2.40 -9.98
N ASP A 98 1.78 1.91 -11.17
CA ASP A 98 1.44 2.58 -12.43
C ASP A 98 -0.06 2.55 -12.68
N ASP A 99 -0.74 1.42 -12.46
CA ASP A 99 -2.21 1.31 -12.53
C ASP A 99 -2.89 2.23 -11.52
N THR A 100 -2.35 2.36 -10.33
CA THR A 100 -2.87 3.28 -9.31
C THR A 100 -2.83 4.73 -9.79
N VAL A 101 -1.72 5.14 -10.38
CA VAL A 101 -1.55 6.48 -10.98
C VAL A 101 -2.52 6.70 -12.14
N ARG A 102 -2.63 5.73 -13.06
CA ARG A 102 -3.53 5.79 -14.22
C ARG A 102 -5.00 5.85 -13.80
N LYS A 103 -5.38 5.03 -12.84
CA LYS A 103 -6.74 5.02 -12.28
C LYS A 103 -7.10 6.38 -11.67
N GLN A 104 -6.22 6.96 -10.87
CA GLN A 104 -6.43 8.28 -10.28
C GLN A 104 -6.49 9.37 -11.35
N ALA A 105 -5.59 9.34 -12.34
CA ALA A 105 -5.60 10.29 -13.45
C ALA A 105 -6.90 10.21 -14.25
N SER A 106 -7.44 9.02 -14.48
CA SER A 106 -8.72 8.82 -15.16
C SER A 106 -9.88 9.40 -14.37
N ILE A 107 -9.88 9.27 -13.04
CA ILE A 107 -10.92 9.87 -12.17
C ILE A 107 -10.88 11.40 -12.27
N VAL A 108 -9.68 12.00 -12.20
CA VAL A 108 -9.52 13.44 -12.31
C VAL A 108 -9.89 13.95 -13.72
N ALA A 109 -9.48 13.23 -14.78
CA ALA A 109 -9.82 13.54 -16.16
C ALA A 109 -11.33 13.49 -16.39
N GLN A 110 -12.00 12.47 -15.86
CA GLN A 110 -13.46 12.34 -15.98
C GLN A 110 -14.20 13.51 -15.33
N LYS A 111 -13.79 13.93 -14.15
CA LYS A 111 -14.36 15.10 -13.47
C LYS A 111 -14.17 16.38 -14.29
N ARG A 112 -12.97 16.61 -14.83
CA ARG A 112 -12.68 17.77 -15.68
C ARG A 112 -13.48 17.75 -16.96
N MET A 113 -13.55 16.59 -17.63
CA MET A 113 -14.30 16.42 -18.85
C MET A 113 -15.79 16.66 -18.63
N SER A 114 -16.37 16.16 -17.54
CA SER A 114 -17.78 16.40 -17.18
C SER A 114 -18.07 17.89 -17.01
N ARG A 115 -17.18 18.65 -16.36
CA ARG A 115 -17.31 20.10 -16.21
C ARG A 115 -17.25 20.81 -17.57
N LEU A 116 -16.29 20.43 -18.42
CA LEU A 116 -16.16 21.00 -19.77
C LEU A 116 -17.36 20.68 -20.64
N MET A 117 -17.85 19.43 -20.64
CA MET A 117 -19.04 19.05 -21.42
C MET A 117 -20.30 19.74 -20.93
N HIS A 118 -20.44 19.94 -19.62
CA HIS A 118 -21.56 20.72 -19.08
C HIS A 118 -21.55 22.18 -19.61
N THR A 119 -20.38 22.79 -19.64
CA THR A 119 -20.21 24.15 -20.21
C THR A 119 -20.44 24.16 -21.72
N MET A 120 -19.91 23.17 -22.46
CA MET A 120 -20.06 23.08 -23.92
C MET A 120 -21.49 22.74 -24.37
N ASN A 121 -22.24 21.93 -23.59
CA ASN A 121 -23.66 21.67 -23.87
C ASN A 121 -24.51 22.92 -23.75
N LEU A 122 -24.11 23.88 -22.92
CA LEU A 122 -24.75 25.19 -22.86
C LEU A 122 -24.48 26.05 -24.12
N GLU A 123 -23.38 25.76 -24.85
CA GLU A 123 -22.95 26.46 -26.07
C GLU A 123 -23.32 25.70 -27.37
N ALA A 124 -24.08 24.61 -27.30
CA ALA A 124 -24.52 23.75 -28.42
C ALA A 124 -23.40 23.19 -29.32
N GLN A 125 -22.20 23.01 -28.81
CA GLN A 125 -21.08 22.40 -29.55
C GLN A 125 -20.70 21.03 -28.96
N GLY A 126 -21.26 19.94 -29.50
CA GLY A 126 -20.91 18.57 -29.14
C GLY A 126 -19.68 18.06 -29.90
N LEU A 127 -18.70 17.48 -29.17
CA LEU A 127 -17.60 16.73 -29.77
C LEU A 127 -18.10 15.34 -30.27
N SER A 128 -17.58 14.86 -31.40
CA SER A 128 -17.85 13.49 -31.82
C SER A 128 -17.30 12.51 -30.77
N SER A 129 -17.94 11.34 -30.60
CA SER A 129 -17.54 10.31 -29.63
C SER A 129 -16.06 9.92 -29.75
N LYS A 130 -15.50 9.85 -30.96
CA LYS A 130 -14.10 9.54 -31.22
C LYS A 130 -13.15 10.65 -30.73
N ASN A 131 -13.52 11.90 -30.97
CA ASN A 131 -12.73 13.06 -30.54
C ASN A 131 -12.78 13.24 -29.03
N ALA A 132 -13.92 12.97 -28.38
CA ALA A 132 -14.07 12.99 -26.94
C ALA A 132 -13.16 11.94 -26.26
N LYS A 133 -13.09 10.72 -26.81
CA LYS A 133 -12.21 9.66 -26.30
C LYS A 133 -10.72 10.03 -26.42
N LYS A 134 -10.33 10.61 -27.55
CA LYS A 134 -8.95 11.08 -27.77
C LYS A 134 -8.60 12.21 -26.81
N ALA A 135 -9.49 13.19 -26.64
CA ALA A 135 -9.31 14.29 -25.70
C ALA A 135 -9.19 13.79 -24.25
N PHE A 136 -10.01 12.81 -23.86
CA PHE A 136 -9.92 12.16 -22.55
C PHE A 136 -8.57 11.50 -22.32
N ASN A 137 -8.09 10.69 -23.26
CA ASN A 137 -6.80 10.00 -23.14
C ASN A 137 -5.64 11.01 -23.05
N ASN A 138 -5.65 12.06 -23.84
CA ASN A 138 -4.64 13.12 -23.76
C ASN A 138 -4.65 13.80 -22.38
N MET A 139 -5.85 14.10 -21.87
CA MET A 139 -6.00 14.69 -20.53
C MET A 139 -5.47 13.76 -19.42
N VAL A 140 -5.70 12.45 -19.53
CA VAL A 140 -5.13 11.45 -18.60
C VAL A 140 -3.62 11.52 -18.59
N GLU A 141 -2.97 11.53 -19.76
CA GLU A 141 -1.50 11.60 -19.85
C GLU A 141 -0.95 12.93 -19.29
N GLU A 142 -1.61 14.06 -19.53
CA GLU A 142 -1.23 15.34 -18.95
C GLU A 142 -1.31 15.34 -17.41
N ILE A 143 -2.37 14.74 -16.87
CA ILE A 143 -2.56 14.64 -15.41
C ILE A 143 -1.51 13.73 -14.79
N ILE A 144 -1.17 12.61 -15.41
CA ILE A 144 -0.09 11.72 -14.96
C ILE A 144 1.23 12.48 -14.85
N ASP A 145 1.46 13.38 -15.79
CA ASP A 145 2.65 14.21 -15.83
C ASP A 145 2.65 15.37 -14.82
N SER A 146 1.52 15.64 -14.18
CA SER A 146 1.31 16.76 -13.26
C SER A 146 0.87 16.28 -11.87
N PRO A 147 1.80 15.80 -11.02
CA PRO A 147 1.47 15.19 -9.72
C PRO A 147 0.70 16.10 -8.75
N SER A 148 0.87 17.42 -8.87
CA SER A 148 0.12 18.40 -8.07
C SER A 148 -1.39 18.32 -8.33
N ILE A 149 -1.75 18.04 -9.58
CA ILE A 149 -3.14 17.91 -10.00
C ILE A 149 -3.69 16.52 -9.70
N LEU A 150 -2.84 15.51 -9.89
CA LEU A 150 -3.20 14.10 -9.75
C LEU A 150 -3.74 13.75 -8.35
N TRP A 151 -3.11 14.32 -7.31
CA TRP A 151 -3.41 13.99 -5.90
C TRP A 151 -4.11 15.13 -5.15
N GLU A 152 -4.55 16.15 -5.86
CA GLU A 152 -5.31 17.24 -5.25
C GLU A 152 -6.64 16.71 -4.73
N LYS A 153 -6.97 17.05 -3.47
CA LYS A 153 -8.29 16.74 -2.91
C LYS A 153 -9.28 17.78 -3.42
N ASP A 154 -10.43 17.33 -3.87
CA ASP A 154 -11.56 18.23 -4.13
C ASP A 154 -11.87 18.99 -2.82
N LYS A 155 -11.81 20.31 -2.87
CA LYS A 155 -12.28 21.19 -1.80
C LYS A 155 -13.78 21.34 -1.87
#